data_651899a8d75ddbe5db9dcd75d5ac094b
#
_entry.id   651899a8d75ddbe5db9dcd75d5ac094b
#
_cell.length_a   1.000
_cell.length_b   1.000
_cell.length_c   1.000
_cell.angle_alpha   90.00
_cell.angle_beta   90.00
_cell.angle_gamma   90.00
#
_symmetry.space_group_name_H-M   'P 1'
#
loop_
_entity.id
_entity.type
_entity.pdbx_description
1 polymer ?
#
loop_
_entity_poly.entity_id
_entity_poly.type
_entity_poly.pdbx_seq_one_letter_code
_entity_poly.pdbx_strand_id
1 'polypeptide(L)'
;MKNCFFIFMTAIGLLTSCSNIFYDNNGATPIFTATWPCENGIADVYPCNGYDLMGYMSLNDLTPDGVNNGNLAGNDSWGWTDPDTGKEYALMGLNSHTAFVDISNPSMPILLGALPSATLNSIWRDIKVYQNHAFIVSEASGHGMQVFDLTRLRDVISPEIFTADTHFTDFGSAHNIVINEASGYAYVVGANRNGPFSGGALFINIQNPTMPILEGGFGEGGYSHDAQVVNYDGPDADYNGKEILVGSNENEIVIADVTNKSNPITISTIGYSNIGYTHQGWFSEDLKHFIVGDELDELNIGTNTRTLIFDFSDLDNPTYDFDYLGTTLAIDHNGYPNGNDYYLANYTAGVRVLDLSQIENNNLAEIGFFDTYPENDNAAFDGVWNVYPFLISNNIIISDIDRGLFIIRRSDY
;
A
#
# COMPACT_ATOMS: atom_id res chain seq x y z
N MET A 1 -40.46 63.37 -18.32
CA MET A 1 -40.98 62.30 -17.44
C MET A 1 -40.39 61.01 -17.95
N LYS A 2 -39.41 60.46 -17.24
CA LYS A 2 -38.66 59.26 -17.63
C LYS A 2 -39.14 58.12 -16.72
N ASN A 3 -39.71 57.06 -17.29
CA ASN A 3 -40.11 55.87 -16.59
C ASN A 3 -38.87 54.99 -16.36
N CYS A 4 -38.54 54.72 -15.07
CA CYS A 4 -37.60 53.66 -14.66
C CYS A 4 -38.38 52.36 -14.47
N PHE A 5 -38.04 51.34 -15.29
CA PHE A 5 -38.40 49.97 -15.07
C PHE A 5 -37.38 49.32 -14.11
N PHE A 6 -37.83 48.82 -12.96
CA PHE A 6 -37.00 47.97 -12.08
C PHE A 6 -37.14 46.53 -12.55
N ILE A 7 -36.05 45.93 -13.02
CA ILE A 7 -35.94 44.49 -13.23
C ILE A 7 -35.36 43.87 -11.95
N PHE A 8 -36.13 43.03 -11.28
CA PHE A 8 -35.65 42.16 -10.19
C PHE A 8 -34.81 41.06 -10.83
N MET A 9 -33.49 41.09 -10.66
CA MET A 9 -32.60 39.96 -10.90
C MET A 9 -32.50 39.15 -9.60
N THR A 10 -33.09 37.92 -9.59
CA THR A 10 -32.82 36.91 -8.60
C THR A 10 -31.38 36.40 -8.78
N ALA A 11 -30.50 36.76 -7.86
CA ALA A 11 -29.15 36.23 -7.80
C ALA A 11 -29.22 34.79 -7.24
N ILE A 12 -29.00 33.81 -8.12
CA ILE A 12 -28.65 32.45 -7.73
C ILE A 12 -27.20 32.52 -7.27
N GLY A 13 -26.99 32.42 -5.98
CA GLY A 13 -25.63 32.34 -5.41
C GLY A 13 -25.01 30.99 -5.76
N LEU A 14 -24.10 31.00 -6.71
CA LEU A 14 -23.10 29.95 -6.88
C LEU A 14 -22.13 30.06 -5.71
N LEU A 15 -22.22 29.13 -4.77
CA LEU A 15 -21.18 28.94 -3.76
C LEU A 15 -19.97 28.33 -4.50
N THR A 16 -19.07 29.19 -5.00
CA THR A 16 -17.72 28.77 -5.36
C THR A 16 -16.94 28.60 -4.08
N SER A 17 -16.72 27.37 -3.66
CA SER A 17 -15.71 27.03 -2.67
C SER A 17 -14.34 27.43 -3.23
N CYS A 18 -13.83 28.59 -2.80
CA CYS A 18 -12.43 28.94 -3.05
C CYS A 18 -11.56 28.14 -2.08
N SER A 19 -10.92 27.11 -2.57
CA SER A 19 -9.79 26.52 -1.86
C SER A 19 -8.69 27.59 -1.74
N ASN A 20 -8.33 27.99 -0.53
CA ASN A 20 -7.23 28.89 -0.28
C ASN A 20 -5.92 28.13 -0.48
N ILE A 21 -5.27 28.32 -1.62
CA ILE A 21 -3.92 27.81 -1.85
C ILE A 21 -2.95 28.81 -1.23
N PHE A 22 -2.26 28.40 -0.18
CA PHE A 22 -1.19 29.16 0.43
C PHE A 22 0.15 28.70 -0.17
N TYR A 23 0.88 29.61 -0.82
CA TYR A 23 2.24 29.35 -1.26
C TYR A 23 3.22 29.85 -0.20
N ASP A 24 4.15 29.00 0.20
CA ASP A 24 5.34 29.46 0.91
C ASP A 24 6.24 30.22 -0.08
N ASN A 25 6.81 31.34 0.38
CA ASN A 25 7.63 32.23 -0.45
C ASN A 25 8.98 31.63 -0.90
N ASN A 26 9.23 30.35 -0.60
CA ASN A 26 10.46 29.64 -0.94
C ASN A 26 10.33 28.64 -2.12
N GLY A 27 9.20 28.61 -2.83
CA GLY A 27 8.97 27.65 -3.92
C GLY A 27 8.62 26.24 -3.44
N ALA A 28 8.12 26.13 -2.22
CA ALA A 28 7.68 24.87 -1.62
C ALA A 28 6.30 24.43 -2.15
N THR A 29 6.01 23.16 -1.98
CA THR A 29 4.74 22.50 -2.32
C THR A 29 3.53 23.28 -1.79
N PRO A 30 2.44 23.41 -2.55
CA PRO A 30 1.22 24.06 -2.06
C PRO A 30 0.69 23.36 -0.80
N ILE A 31 0.38 24.14 0.25
CA ILE A 31 -0.23 23.62 1.46
C ILE A 31 -1.75 23.65 1.27
N PHE A 32 -2.38 22.49 1.19
CA PHE A 32 -3.83 22.35 1.15
C PHE A 32 -4.38 22.22 2.57
N THR A 33 -5.46 22.93 2.87
CA THR A 33 -6.20 22.72 4.14
C THR A 33 -6.98 21.42 4.05
N ALA A 34 -7.07 20.71 5.17
CA ALA A 34 -7.90 19.52 5.29
C ALA A 34 -9.37 19.85 4.98
N THR A 35 -10.03 18.94 4.27
CA THR A 35 -11.47 19.06 4.03
C THR A 35 -12.24 18.87 5.34
N TRP A 36 -11.80 17.89 6.16
CA TRP A 36 -12.35 17.62 7.49
C TRP A 36 -11.19 17.44 8.50
N PRO A 37 -10.85 18.50 9.26
CA PRO A 37 -9.86 18.38 10.33
C PRO A 37 -10.33 17.40 11.41
N CYS A 38 -9.39 16.71 12.05
CA CYS A 38 -9.65 15.86 13.19
C CYS A 38 -9.93 16.71 14.44
N GLU A 39 -11.18 17.06 14.66
CA GLU A 39 -11.62 17.88 15.79
C GLU A 39 -12.43 17.05 16.80
N ASN A 40 -12.01 17.08 18.07
CA ASN A 40 -12.66 16.31 19.13
C ASN A 40 -12.71 14.79 18.87
N GLY A 41 -11.74 14.26 18.14
CA GLY A 41 -11.62 12.84 17.83
C GLY A 41 -12.42 12.36 16.62
N ILE A 42 -12.95 13.29 15.80
CA ILE A 42 -13.74 12.97 14.61
C ILE A 42 -13.34 13.88 13.44
N ALA A 43 -13.16 13.27 12.26
CA ALA A 43 -13.04 13.95 10.97
C ALA A 43 -14.22 13.52 10.09
N ASP A 44 -15.19 14.42 9.81
CA ASP A 44 -16.51 14.11 9.26
C ASP A 44 -17.26 13.09 10.14
N VAL A 45 -17.32 11.84 9.78
CA VAL A 45 -17.96 10.73 10.52
C VAL A 45 -16.94 9.71 11.05
N TYR A 46 -15.67 9.90 10.74
CA TYR A 46 -14.60 8.94 10.99
C TYR A 46 -13.84 9.26 12.27
N PRO A 47 -13.74 8.30 13.22
CA PRO A 47 -12.90 8.47 14.40
C PRO A 47 -11.43 8.70 14.01
N CYS A 48 -10.77 9.61 14.71
CA CYS A 48 -9.39 9.98 14.41
C CYS A 48 -8.63 10.45 15.64
N ASN A 49 -7.31 10.37 15.57
CA ASN A 49 -6.40 10.99 16.52
C ASN A 49 -5.14 11.43 15.76
N GLY A 50 -4.93 12.75 15.66
CA GLY A 50 -3.75 13.33 15.04
C GLY A 50 -3.68 13.24 13.51
N TYR A 51 -4.75 12.83 12.82
CA TYR A 51 -4.81 12.73 11.36
C TYR A 51 -6.10 13.33 10.81
N ASP A 52 -5.95 14.25 9.87
CA ASP A 52 -7.04 14.95 9.18
C ASP A 52 -7.45 14.17 7.92
N LEU A 53 -8.74 14.20 7.58
CA LEU A 53 -9.22 13.72 6.28
C LEU A 53 -9.05 14.83 5.24
N MET A 54 -8.18 14.60 4.26
CA MET A 54 -7.95 15.52 3.16
C MET A 54 -8.96 15.33 2.04
N GLY A 55 -9.24 14.08 1.67
CA GLY A 55 -10.18 13.74 0.61
C GLY A 55 -10.58 12.27 0.64
N TYR A 56 -11.64 11.98 -0.12
CA TYR A 56 -12.25 10.65 -0.18
C TYR A 56 -12.88 10.41 -1.55
N MET A 57 -12.80 9.17 -2.04
CA MET A 57 -13.55 8.69 -3.20
C MET A 57 -14.14 7.32 -2.92
N SER A 58 -15.46 7.19 -3.11
CA SER A 58 -16.13 5.90 -2.95
C SER A 58 -15.72 4.90 -4.04
N LEU A 59 -15.98 3.59 -3.81
CA LEU A 59 -15.74 2.55 -4.83
C LEU A 59 -16.46 2.85 -6.15
N ASN A 60 -17.65 3.48 -6.08
CA ASN A 60 -18.39 3.90 -7.28
C ASN A 60 -17.67 5.05 -8.00
N ASP A 61 -17.16 6.04 -7.27
CA ASP A 61 -16.42 7.18 -7.85
C ASP A 61 -15.10 6.73 -8.49
N LEU A 62 -14.51 5.62 -8.03
CA LEU A 62 -13.31 5.00 -8.58
C LEU A 62 -13.55 4.14 -9.81
N THR A 63 -14.83 3.93 -10.19
CA THR A 63 -15.20 3.03 -11.28
C THR A 63 -15.79 3.82 -12.44
N PRO A 64 -15.04 4.04 -13.54
CA PRO A 64 -15.56 4.77 -14.70
C PRO A 64 -16.64 3.97 -15.43
N ASP A 65 -17.51 4.69 -16.14
CA ASP A 65 -18.54 4.09 -16.99
C ASP A 65 -17.92 3.11 -17.99
N GLY A 66 -18.52 1.92 -18.10
CA GLY A 66 -18.06 0.87 -19.02
C GLY A 66 -17.11 -0.16 -18.42
N VAL A 67 -16.60 0.05 -17.22
CA VAL A 67 -15.93 -1.00 -16.44
C VAL A 67 -16.99 -1.88 -15.79
N ASN A 68 -16.80 -3.20 -15.85
CA ASN A 68 -17.75 -4.13 -15.21
C ASN A 68 -17.67 -3.96 -13.69
N ASN A 69 -18.76 -3.45 -13.15
CA ASN A 69 -18.86 -3.03 -11.76
C ASN A 69 -19.71 -3.98 -10.89
N GLY A 70 -19.65 -5.26 -11.07
CA GLY A 70 -20.33 -6.24 -10.19
C GLY A 70 -20.33 -5.78 -8.71
N ASN A 71 -20.27 -6.65 -7.75
CA ASN A 71 -20.03 -6.25 -6.35
C ASN A 71 -18.61 -5.66 -6.25
N LEU A 72 -18.50 -4.35 -6.08
CA LEU A 72 -17.22 -3.67 -5.94
C LEU A 72 -16.62 -3.98 -4.56
N ALA A 73 -15.32 -4.20 -4.55
CA ALA A 73 -14.49 -4.29 -3.34
C ALA A 73 -13.13 -3.70 -3.64
N GLY A 74 -12.61 -2.89 -2.72
CA GLY A 74 -11.25 -2.39 -2.76
C GLY A 74 -10.25 -3.48 -2.36
N ASN A 75 -8.98 -3.26 -2.70
CA ASN A 75 -7.84 -4.06 -2.25
C ASN A 75 -6.59 -3.19 -2.17
N ASP A 76 -5.44 -3.65 -2.63
CA ASP A 76 -4.18 -2.94 -2.49
C ASP A 76 -4.19 -1.54 -3.14
N SER A 77 -3.29 -0.70 -2.67
CA SER A 77 -3.04 0.63 -3.22
C SER A 77 -1.56 0.97 -3.20
N TRP A 78 -1.16 1.83 -4.13
CA TRP A 78 0.19 2.39 -4.14
C TRP A 78 0.14 3.87 -4.55
N GLY A 79 1.24 4.59 -4.29
CA GLY A 79 1.39 5.98 -4.69
C GLY A 79 2.41 6.15 -5.82
N TRP A 80 2.26 7.20 -6.60
CA TRP A 80 3.26 7.66 -7.55
C TRP A 80 3.36 9.19 -7.53
N THR A 81 4.57 9.68 -7.34
CA THR A 81 4.88 11.09 -7.57
C THR A 81 5.58 11.21 -8.93
N ASP A 82 4.97 11.94 -9.85
CA ASP A 82 5.56 12.19 -11.16
C ASP A 82 6.83 13.04 -11.02
N PRO A 83 8.00 12.52 -11.38
CA PRO A 83 9.26 13.24 -11.20
C PRO A 83 9.39 14.50 -12.08
N ASP A 84 8.64 14.58 -13.19
CA ASP A 84 8.73 15.70 -14.12
C ASP A 84 7.78 16.85 -13.74
N THR A 85 6.63 16.53 -13.14
CA THR A 85 5.58 17.52 -12.85
C THR A 85 5.40 17.78 -11.35
N GLY A 86 5.88 16.90 -10.49
CA GLY A 86 5.66 16.90 -9.05
C GLY A 86 4.23 16.56 -8.64
N LYS A 87 3.38 16.15 -9.58
CA LYS A 87 2.02 15.70 -9.29
C LYS A 87 2.03 14.35 -8.57
N GLU A 88 1.07 14.16 -7.69
CA GLU A 88 0.90 12.93 -6.94
C GLU A 88 -0.37 12.19 -7.35
N TYR A 89 -0.24 10.88 -7.44
CA TYR A 89 -1.31 10.00 -7.89
C TYR A 89 -1.49 8.82 -6.92
N ALA A 90 -2.75 8.46 -6.67
CA ALA A 90 -3.10 7.21 -6.02
C ALA A 90 -3.48 6.17 -7.08
N LEU A 91 -2.92 4.99 -6.94
CA LEU A 91 -3.27 3.80 -7.69
C LEU A 91 -4.04 2.90 -6.74
N MET A 92 -5.31 2.65 -7.00
CA MET A 92 -6.13 1.80 -6.13
C MET A 92 -6.66 0.60 -6.88
N GLY A 93 -6.36 -0.57 -6.34
CA GLY A 93 -6.92 -1.82 -6.82
C GLY A 93 -8.37 -2.00 -6.37
N LEU A 94 -9.19 -2.43 -7.33
CA LEU A 94 -10.52 -2.96 -7.07
C LEU A 94 -10.59 -4.38 -7.65
N ASN A 95 -11.59 -5.13 -7.26
CA ASN A 95 -11.73 -6.51 -7.73
C ASN A 95 -11.81 -6.65 -9.26
N SER A 96 -12.25 -5.63 -9.99
CA SER A 96 -12.42 -5.64 -11.45
C SER A 96 -11.37 -4.84 -12.23
N HIS A 97 -10.63 -3.93 -11.58
CA HIS A 97 -9.71 -3.01 -12.23
C HIS A 97 -8.75 -2.36 -11.25
N THR A 98 -7.79 -1.60 -11.77
CA THR A 98 -6.99 -0.62 -11.02
C THR A 98 -7.43 0.78 -11.43
N ALA A 99 -7.83 1.61 -10.48
CA ALA A 99 -8.18 3.01 -10.67
C ALA A 99 -6.95 3.91 -10.52
N PHE A 100 -6.86 4.97 -11.34
CA PHE A 100 -5.80 5.98 -11.26
C PHE A 100 -6.42 7.33 -10.92
N VAL A 101 -5.96 7.93 -9.83
CA VAL A 101 -6.51 9.17 -9.27
C VAL A 101 -5.43 10.22 -9.12
N ASP A 102 -5.63 11.43 -9.70
CA ASP A 102 -4.80 12.60 -9.41
C ASP A 102 -5.18 13.14 -8.03
N ILE A 103 -4.27 13.07 -7.09
CA ILE A 103 -4.40 13.55 -5.71
C ILE A 103 -3.51 14.76 -5.42
N SER A 104 -2.98 15.41 -6.46
CA SER A 104 -2.15 16.63 -6.33
C SER A 104 -2.87 17.74 -5.57
N ASN A 105 -4.19 17.79 -5.66
CA ASN A 105 -5.05 18.50 -4.72
C ASN A 105 -5.84 17.47 -3.91
N PRO A 106 -5.36 17.08 -2.72
CA PRO A 106 -5.96 15.99 -1.96
C PRO A 106 -7.41 16.26 -1.52
N SER A 107 -7.81 17.54 -1.43
CA SER A 107 -9.20 17.93 -1.10
C SER A 107 -10.17 17.80 -2.29
N MET A 108 -9.66 17.59 -3.49
CA MET A 108 -10.43 17.39 -4.72
C MET A 108 -9.77 16.33 -5.59
N PRO A 109 -9.74 15.06 -5.15
CA PRO A 109 -9.16 13.97 -5.93
C PRO A 109 -9.95 13.79 -7.24
N ILE A 110 -9.25 13.47 -8.33
CA ILE A 110 -9.82 13.38 -9.67
C ILE A 110 -9.52 12.00 -10.25
N LEU A 111 -10.58 11.22 -10.55
CA LEU A 111 -10.42 9.97 -11.28
C LEU A 111 -9.94 10.27 -12.70
N LEU A 112 -8.80 9.71 -13.09
CA LEU A 112 -8.24 9.81 -14.44
C LEU A 112 -8.64 8.62 -15.32
N GLY A 113 -8.99 7.51 -14.73
CA GLY A 113 -9.45 6.33 -15.45
C GLY A 113 -9.12 5.03 -14.74
N ALA A 114 -9.31 3.95 -15.46
CA ALA A 114 -9.09 2.61 -14.93
C ALA A 114 -8.44 1.67 -15.94
N LEU A 115 -7.61 0.76 -15.45
CA LEU A 115 -7.07 -0.39 -16.18
C LEU A 115 -7.84 -1.64 -15.76
N PRO A 116 -8.73 -2.20 -16.61
CA PRO A 116 -9.45 -3.42 -16.30
C PRO A 116 -8.53 -4.60 -16.03
N SER A 117 -8.98 -5.53 -15.20
CA SER A 117 -8.29 -6.81 -14.95
C SER A 117 -8.00 -7.52 -16.28
N ALA A 118 -6.80 -8.09 -16.41
CA ALA A 118 -6.40 -8.79 -17.64
C ALA A 118 -7.29 -9.99 -17.95
N THR A 119 -7.89 -10.60 -16.92
CA THR A 119 -8.76 -11.78 -17.08
C THR A 119 -10.03 -11.65 -16.25
N LEU A 120 -10.15 -12.36 -15.15
CA LEU A 120 -11.34 -12.38 -14.30
C LEU A 120 -11.22 -11.38 -13.15
N ASN A 121 -12.34 -11.08 -12.50
CA ASN A 121 -12.33 -10.32 -11.26
C ASN A 121 -11.71 -11.16 -10.14
N SER A 122 -10.98 -10.48 -9.25
CA SER A 122 -10.41 -11.05 -8.03
C SER A 122 -10.35 -9.98 -6.95
N ILE A 123 -10.67 -10.34 -5.72
CA ILE A 123 -10.50 -9.44 -4.58
C ILE A 123 -9.02 -9.29 -4.18
N TRP A 124 -8.14 -10.16 -4.66
CA TRP A 124 -6.71 -10.12 -4.42
C TRP A 124 -5.98 -9.55 -5.65
N ARG A 125 -5.42 -8.38 -5.47
CA ARG A 125 -4.62 -7.64 -6.46
C ARG A 125 -3.57 -6.85 -5.70
N ASP A 126 -2.35 -6.81 -6.25
CA ASP A 126 -1.27 -6.02 -5.68
C ASP A 126 -0.63 -5.12 -6.74
N ILE A 127 -0.14 -3.94 -6.32
CA ILE A 127 0.32 -2.86 -7.18
C ILE A 127 1.62 -2.29 -6.63
N LYS A 128 2.65 -2.22 -7.44
CA LYS A 128 3.89 -1.50 -7.12
C LYS A 128 4.31 -0.63 -8.31
N VAL A 129 5.19 0.35 -8.06
CA VAL A 129 5.63 1.32 -9.07
C VAL A 129 7.15 1.26 -9.21
N TYR A 130 7.63 1.31 -10.45
CA TYR A 130 9.04 1.44 -10.78
C TYR A 130 9.22 2.19 -12.10
N GLN A 131 10.15 3.16 -12.15
CA GLN A 131 10.45 3.96 -13.36
C GLN A 131 9.21 4.45 -14.11
N ASN A 132 8.30 5.12 -13.39
CA ASN A 132 7.05 5.65 -13.92
C ASN A 132 6.09 4.60 -14.52
N HIS A 133 6.23 3.33 -14.15
CA HIS A 133 5.31 2.27 -14.56
C HIS A 133 4.69 1.59 -13.34
N ALA A 134 3.39 1.32 -13.40
CA ALA A 134 2.71 0.45 -12.47
C ALA A 134 2.85 -1.01 -12.92
N PHE A 135 3.17 -1.88 -11.96
CA PHE A 135 3.21 -3.33 -12.10
C PHE A 135 2.10 -3.92 -11.25
N ILE A 136 1.18 -4.64 -11.86
CA ILE A 136 -0.06 -5.07 -11.26
C ILE A 136 -0.21 -6.57 -11.43
N VAL A 137 -0.28 -7.30 -10.32
CA VAL A 137 -0.56 -8.74 -10.27
C VAL A 137 -1.94 -9.02 -9.69
N SER A 138 -2.44 -10.24 -9.83
CA SER A 138 -3.69 -10.67 -9.24
C SER A 138 -3.76 -12.19 -9.13
N GLU A 139 -4.55 -12.69 -8.18
CA GLU A 139 -4.88 -14.12 -8.08
C GLU A 139 -5.87 -14.60 -9.14
N ALA A 140 -6.43 -13.70 -9.94
CA ALA A 140 -7.28 -14.11 -11.06
C ALA A 140 -6.53 -15.06 -11.99
N SER A 141 -7.13 -16.20 -12.32
CA SER A 141 -6.49 -17.22 -13.16
C SER A 141 -6.02 -16.66 -14.50
N GLY A 142 -4.75 -16.84 -14.80
CA GLY A 142 -4.12 -16.37 -16.04
C GLY A 142 -3.90 -14.86 -16.10
N HIS A 143 -4.02 -14.13 -14.97
CA HIS A 143 -3.82 -12.69 -14.96
C HIS A 143 -2.38 -12.29 -15.32
N GLY A 144 -1.37 -13.02 -14.83
CA GLY A 144 0.01 -12.63 -15.01
C GLY A 144 0.31 -11.27 -14.36
N MET A 145 1.09 -10.43 -15.05
CA MET A 145 1.42 -9.06 -14.61
C MET A 145 1.08 -8.07 -15.72
N GLN A 146 0.25 -7.08 -15.39
CA GLN A 146 0.03 -5.93 -16.26
C GLN A 146 1.07 -4.86 -15.95
N VAL A 147 1.62 -4.21 -16.98
CA VAL A 147 2.49 -3.06 -16.87
C VAL A 147 1.81 -1.87 -17.53
N PHE A 148 1.77 -0.73 -16.83
CA PHE A 148 1.12 0.49 -17.30
C PHE A 148 2.05 1.69 -17.14
N ASP A 149 2.30 2.43 -18.23
CA ASP A 149 3.08 3.67 -18.23
C ASP A 149 2.26 4.81 -17.60
N LEU A 150 2.63 5.21 -16.38
CA LEU A 150 1.95 6.23 -15.60
C LEU A 150 2.07 7.64 -16.22
N THR A 151 3.04 7.87 -17.10
CA THR A 151 3.17 9.17 -17.79
C THR A 151 1.98 9.45 -18.69
N ARG A 152 1.23 8.42 -19.10
CA ARG A 152 -0.02 8.54 -19.86
C ARG A 152 -1.14 9.25 -19.08
N LEU A 153 -1.01 9.36 -17.76
CA LEU A 153 -1.98 10.06 -16.90
C LEU A 153 -1.86 11.59 -16.98
N ARG A 154 -0.74 12.13 -17.49
CA ARG A 154 -0.43 13.57 -17.49
C ARG A 154 -1.43 14.42 -18.25
N ASP A 155 -1.92 13.92 -19.38
CA ASP A 155 -2.76 14.67 -20.32
C ASP A 155 -4.23 14.24 -20.29
N VAL A 156 -4.63 13.43 -19.32
CA VAL A 156 -6.01 12.96 -19.16
C VAL A 156 -6.90 14.11 -18.68
N ILE A 157 -7.95 14.39 -19.46
CA ILE A 157 -8.92 15.48 -19.16
C ILE A 157 -10.30 14.95 -18.75
N SER A 158 -10.54 13.67 -18.95
CA SER A 158 -11.76 12.96 -18.54
C SER A 158 -11.42 11.49 -18.33
N PRO A 159 -12.11 10.77 -17.42
CA PRO A 159 -11.78 9.37 -17.13
C PRO A 159 -11.76 8.49 -18.37
N GLU A 160 -10.70 7.67 -18.50
CA GLU A 160 -10.47 6.75 -19.62
C GLU A 160 -10.45 5.29 -19.16
N ILE A 161 -10.81 4.38 -20.06
CA ILE A 161 -10.55 2.95 -19.89
C ILE A 161 -9.25 2.63 -20.60
N PHE A 162 -8.21 2.36 -19.82
CA PHE A 162 -6.87 2.11 -20.32
C PHE A 162 -6.67 0.66 -20.77
N THR A 163 -5.62 0.45 -21.53
CA THR A 163 -5.04 -0.87 -21.81
C THR A 163 -3.62 -0.91 -21.30
N ALA A 164 -3.19 -2.05 -20.78
CA ALA A 164 -1.81 -2.26 -20.35
C ALA A 164 -0.82 -2.05 -21.53
N ASP A 165 0.34 -1.47 -21.24
CA ASP A 165 1.43 -1.33 -22.21
C ASP A 165 2.12 -2.66 -22.44
N THR A 166 2.16 -3.51 -21.42
CA THR A 166 2.60 -4.90 -21.50
C THR A 166 1.71 -5.79 -20.62
N HIS A 167 1.39 -6.97 -21.13
CA HIS A 167 0.78 -8.06 -20.38
C HIS A 167 1.75 -9.24 -20.36
N PHE A 168 2.46 -9.39 -19.23
CA PHE A 168 3.45 -10.44 -19.02
C PHE A 168 2.79 -11.70 -18.47
N THR A 169 2.93 -12.84 -19.17
CA THR A 169 2.16 -14.05 -18.90
C THR A 169 3.01 -15.30 -18.64
N ASP A 170 4.30 -15.14 -18.34
CA ASP A 170 5.19 -16.27 -18.04
C ASP A 170 4.88 -16.95 -16.69
N PHE A 171 3.95 -16.37 -15.92
CA PHE A 171 3.28 -17.01 -14.78
C PHE A 171 1.76 -16.76 -14.85
N GLY A 172 0.96 -17.56 -14.12
CA GLY A 172 -0.50 -17.54 -14.29
C GLY A 172 -1.20 -16.55 -13.38
N SER A 173 -1.00 -16.64 -12.08
CA SER A 173 -1.57 -15.76 -11.05
C SER A 173 -0.56 -15.59 -9.93
N ALA A 174 -0.71 -14.53 -9.16
CA ALA A 174 0.12 -14.27 -8.00
C ALA A 174 -0.64 -13.44 -6.96
N HIS A 175 -0.25 -13.56 -5.71
CA HIS A 175 -0.84 -12.82 -4.60
C HIS A 175 -0.25 -11.43 -4.50
N ASN A 176 1.09 -11.32 -4.36
CA ASN A 176 1.80 -10.06 -4.17
C ASN A 176 2.97 -9.88 -5.16
N ILE A 177 3.40 -8.63 -5.28
CA ILE A 177 4.60 -8.20 -5.99
C ILE A 177 5.37 -7.20 -5.14
N VAL A 178 6.68 -7.40 -4.99
CA VAL A 178 7.58 -6.41 -4.40
C VAL A 178 8.67 -6.06 -5.39
N ILE A 179 9.19 -4.83 -5.28
CA ILE A 179 10.18 -4.32 -6.23
C ILE A 179 11.40 -3.81 -5.47
N ASN A 180 12.58 -4.30 -5.83
CA ASN A 180 13.82 -3.63 -5.46
C ASN A 180 14.18 -2.65 -6.58
N GLU A 181 13.88 -1.38 -6.36
CA GLU A 181 14.10 -0.32 -7.35
C GLU A 181 15.59 -0.17 -7.72
N ALA A 182 16.51 -0.41 -6.79
CA ALA A 182 17.94 -0.24 -7.02
C ALA A 182 18.50 -1.31 -7.96
N SER A 183 17.98 -2.54 -7.93
CA SER A 183 18.38 -3.62 -8.84
C SER A 183 17.54 -3.65 -10.12
N GLY A 184 16.33 -3.08 -10.10
CA GLY A 184 15.38 -3.15 -11.18
C GLY A 184 14.80 -4.57 -11.37
N TYR A 185 14.53 -5.24 -10.24
CA TYR A 185 13.84 -6.53 -10.21
C TYR A 185 12.53 -6.44 -9.45
N ALA A 186 11.50 -7.05 -10.02
CA ALA A 186 10.27 -7.40 -9.33
C ALA A 186 10.34 -8.84 -8.83
N TYR A 187 9.85 -9.05 -7.62
CA TYR A 187 9.73 -10.35 -6.97
C TYR A 187 8.25 -10.63 -6.80
N VAL A 188 7.74 -11.55 -7.61
CA VAL A 188 6.33 -11.93 -7.57
C VAL A 188 6.18 -13.14 -6.66
N VAL A 189 5.37 -13.04 -5.63
CA VAL A 189 5.16 -14.07 -4.60
C VAL A 189 3.70 -14.53 -4.58
N GLY A 190 3.44 -15.63 -3.87
CA GLY A 190 2.09 -16.19 -3.81
C GLY A 190 1.59 -16.74 -5.14
N ALA A 191 2.50 -17.16 -6.03
CA ALA A 191 2.17 -17.79 -7.29
C ALA A 191 1.71 -19.25 -7.08
N ASN A 192 1.54 -20.00 -8.17
CA ASN A 192 1.08 -21.38 -8.12
C ASN A 192 2.02 -22.28 -7.31
N ARG A 193 1.50 -22.87 -6.20
CA ARG A 193 2.24 -23.82 -5.33
C ARG A 193 2.80 -25.06 -6.07
N ASN A 194 2.19 -25.44 -7.20
CA ASN A 194 2.66 -26.53 -8.04
C ASN A 194 3.57 -26.04 -9.18
N GLY A 195 3.92 -24.76 -9.20
CA GLY A 195 4.83 -24.16 -10.15
C GLY A 195 6.30 -24.51 -9.86
N PRO A 196 7.23 -24.02 -10.69
CA PRO A 196 8.65 -24.38 -10.60
C PRO A 196 9.33 -23.91 -9.28
N PHE A 197 8.76 -22.93 -8.60
CA PHE A 197 9.28 -22.37 -7.35
C PHE A 197 8.31 -22.53 -6.17
N SER A 198 7.39 -23.48 -6.24
CA SER A 198 6.48 -23.88 -5.14
C SER A 198 5.62 -22.75 -4.55
N GLY A 199 5.39 -21.67 -5.33
CA GLY A 199 4.69 -20.48 -4.88
C GLY A 199 5.57 -19.46 -4.13
N GLY A 200 6.88 -19.69 -4.05
CA GLY A 200 7.87 -18.72 -3.61
C GLY A 200 8.14 -17.64 -4.67
N ALA A 201 9.19 -16.84 -4.47
CA ALA A 201 9.44 -15.66 -5.27
C ALA A 201 9.88 -15.99 -6.70
N LEU A 202 9.24 -15.38 -7.68
CA LEU A 202 9.66 -15.33 -9.08
C LEU A 202 10.49 -14.05 -9.29
N PHE A 203 11.67 -14.17 -9.93
CA PHE A 203 12.56 -13.03 -10.18
C PHE A 203 12.36 -12.51 -11.60
N ILE A 204 11.78 -11.33 -11.70
CA ILE A 204 11.45 -10.70 -12.97
C ILE A 204 12.32 -9.46 -13.16
N ASN A 205 13.19 -9.48 -14.16
CA ASN A 205 13.96 -8.30 -14.55
C ASN A 205 13.02 -7.29 -15.20
N ILE A 206 12.92 -6.10 -14.61
CA ILE A 206 12.09 -4.99 -15.06
C ILE A 206 12.90 -3.72 -15.35
N GLN A 207 14.22 -3.85 -15.53
CA GLN A 207 15.10 -2.71 -15.90
C GLN A 207 14.63 -2.04 -17.21
N ASN A 208 13.98 -2.79 -18.09
CA ASN A 208 13.13 -2.25 -19.13
C ASN A 208 11.67 -2.56 -18.76
N PRO A 209 10.91 -1.61 -18.19
CA PRO A 209 9.57 -1.86 -17.68
C PRO A 209 8.60 -2.52 -18.66
N THR A 210 8.68 -2.14 -19.95
CA THR A 210 7.79 -2.68 -20.99
C THR A 210 8.25 -4.01 -21.60
N MET A 211 9.42 -4.54 -21.19
CA MET A 211 9.97 -5.81 -21.64
C MET A 211 10.45 -6.64 -20.44
N PRO A 212 9.57 -7.01 -19.49
CA PRO A 212 9.95 -7.82 -18.34
C PRO A 212 10.43 -9.21 -18.78
N ILE A 213 11.38 -9.78 -18.03
CA ILE A 213 11.97 -11.09 -18.31
C ILE A 213 12.00 -11.92 -17.01
N LEU A 214 11.41 -13.10 -17.03
CA LEU A 214 11.55 -14.08 -15.95
C LEU A 214 12.96 -14.69 -15.98
N GLU A 215 13.80 -14.40 -14.99
CA GLU A 215 15.21 -14.84 -14.97
C GLU A 215 15.47 -15.95 -13.94
N GLY A 216 14.54 -16.23 -13.05
CA GLY A 216 14.70 -17.26 -12.03
C GLY A 216 13.64 -17.17 -10.94
N GLY A 217 13.96 -17.74 -9.79
CA GLY A 217 13.10 -17.70 -8.62
C GLY A 217 13.69 -18.44 -7.44
N PHE A 218 13.06 -18.29 -6.30
CA PHE A 218 13.42 -18.91 -5.04
C PHE A 218 12.24 -19.69 -4.48
N GLY A 219 12.38 -20.97 -4.30
CA GLY A 219 11.30 -21.87 -3.83
C GLY A 219 11.68 -22.77 -2.67
N GLU A 220 12.90 -22.63 -2.11
CA GLU A 220 13.35 -23.50 -1.00
C GLU A 220 12.50 -23.27 0.27
N GLY A 221 12.04 -22.04 0.52
CA GLY A 221 11.14 -21.72 1.63
C GLY A 221 9.67 -22.10 1.38
N GLY A 222 9.34 -22.69 0.23
CA GLY A 222 7.96 -22.99 -0.15
C GLY A 222 7.17 -21.75 -0.58
N TYR A 223 5.88 -21.71 -0.23
CA TYR A 223 4.99 -20.60 -0.57
C TYR A 223 5.32 -19.35 0.24
N SER A 224 5.56 -18.25 -0.43
CA SER A 224 5.65 -16.92 0.17
C SER A 224 4.36 -16.16 -0.08
N HIS A 225 3.72 -15.69 0.98
CA HIS A 225 2.52 -14.87 0.88
C HIS A 225 2.88 -13.44 0.47
N ASP A 226 3.81 -12.85 1.19
CA ASP A 226 4.39 -11.55 0.91
C ASP A 226 5.92 -11.59 1.12
N ALA A 227 6.63 -10.55 0.74
CA ALA A 227 8.06 -10.41 0.96
C ALA A 227 8.48 -8.94 0.99
N GLN A 228 9.67 -8.68 1.54
CA GLN A 228 10.42 -7.47 1.26
C GLN A 228 11.78 -7.84 0.67
N VAL A 229 12.27 -7.04 -0.29
CA VAL A 229 13.61 -7.21 -0.85
C VAL A 229 14.38 -5.91 -0.76
N VAL A 230 15.55 -5.97 -0.13
CA VAL A 230 16.40 -4.80 0.12
C VAL A 230 17.82 -5.01 -0.39
N ASN A 231 18.48 -3.95 -0.81
CA ASN A 231 19.93 -3.92 -0.86
C ASN A 231 20.42 -3.70 0.56
N TYR A 232 20.91 -4.77 1.18
CA TYR A 232 21.24 -4.76 2.60
C TYR A 232 22.47 -3.92 2.91
N ASP A 233 22.34 -3.01 3.84
CA ASP A 233 23.41 -2.20 4.45
C ASP A 233 23.11 -2.04 5.95
N GLY A 234 22.68 -3.14 6.56
CA GLY A 234 22.27 -3.22 7.95
C GLY A 234 23.41 -3.64 8.89
N PRO A 235 23.07 -4.02 10.14
CA PRO A 235 24.06 -4.34 11.17
C PRO A 235 24.89 -5.60 10.87
N ASP A 236 24.38 -6.58 10.12
CA ASP A 236 25.11 -7.79 9.78
C ASP A 236 26.09 -7.53 8.61
N ALA A 237 27.36 -7.29 8.96
CA ALA A 237 28.39 -6.94 8.00
C ALA A 237 28.70 -8.02 6.94
N ASP A 238 28.35 -9.28 7.19
CA ASP A 238 28.60 -10.40 6.26
C ASP A 238 27.72 -10.31 5.02
N TYR A 239 26.60 -9.59 5.11
CA TYR A 239 25.61 -9.41 4.05
C TYR A 239 25.55 -8.01 3.45
N ASN A 240 26.40 -7.07 3.88
CA ASN A 240 26.44 -5.72 3.32
C ASN A 240 26.71 -5.75 1.81
N GLY A 241 25.90 -5.03 1.04
CA GLY A 241 25.94 -4.99 -0.42
C GLY A 241 25.26 -6.20 -1.11
N LYS A 242 24.65 -7.08 -0.34
CA LYS A 242 23.82 -8.18 -0.86
C LYS A 242 22.38 -7.73 -1.08
N GLU A 243 21.68 -8.42 -1.96
CA GLU A 243 20.25 -8.29 -2.13
C GLU A 243 19.56 -9.38 -1.31
N ILE A 244 18.89 -8.95 -0.25
CA ILE A 244 18.27 -9.86 0.73
C ILE A 244 16.76 -9.83 0.56
N LEU A 245 16.20 -11.03 0.38
CA LEU A 245 14.76 -11.26 0.41
C LEU A 245 14.39 -11.77 1.80
N VAL A 246 13.36 -11.17 2.38
CA VAL A 246 12.69 -11.67 3.59
C VAL A 246 11.26 -12.00 3.22
N GLY A 247 10.94 -13.27 3.20
CA GLY A 247 9.62 -13.80 2.84
C GLY A 247 8.77 -14.11 4.06
N SER A 248 7.50 -13.69 4.03
CA SER A 248 6.47 -14.07 4.98
C SER A 248 5.76 -15.32 4.45
N ASN A 249 6.13 -16.49 5.00
CA ASN A 249 5.81 -17.78 4.40
C ASN A 249 4.72 -18.55 5.17
N GLU A 250 3.60 -17.87 5.50
CA GLU A 250 2.44 -18.46 6.21
C GLU A 250 2.74 -18.93 7.64
N ASN A 251 3.82 -19.68 7.87
CA ASN A 251 4.16 -20.30 9.14
C ASN A 251 5.58 -20.03 9.62
N GLU A 252 6.33 -19.25 8.87
CA GLU A 252 7.70 -18.84 9.21
C GLU A 252 8.13 -17.61 8.38
N ILE A 253 9.19 -16.96 8.81
CA ILE A 253 9.91 -15.96 8.04
C ILE A 253 11.13 -16.65 7.40
N VAL A 254 11.36 -16.41 6.12
CA VAL A 254 12.50 -17.00 5.38
C VAL A 254 13.40 -15.87 4.89
N ILE A 255 14.69 -15.97 5.21
CA ILE A 255 15.70 -14.98 4.80
C ILE A 255 16.61 -15.61 3.74
N ALA A 256 16.78 -14.95 2.60
CA ALA A 256 17.57 -15.47 1.49
C ALA A 256 18.44 -14.39 0.82
N ASP A 257 19.68 -14.74 0.47
CA ASP A 257 20.54 -13.97 -0.45
C ASP A 257 20.10 -14.26 -1.89
N VAL A 258 19.48 -13.28 -2.53
CA VAL A 258 19.00 -13.32 -3.91
C VAL A 258 19.84 -12.47 -4.85
N THR A 259 21.04 -12.07 -4.44
CA THR A 259 21.99 -11.29 -5.25
C THR A 259 22.27 -11.98 -6.58
N ASN A 260 22.50 -13.29 -6.54
CA ASN A 260 22.65 -14.11 -7.76
C ASN A 260 21.32 -14.77 -8.13
N LYS A 261 20.59 -14.20 -9.08
CA LYS A 261 19.28 -14.67 -9.53
C LYS A 261 19.25 -16.13 -10.01
N SER A 262 20.41 -16.65 -10.46
CA SER A 262 20.56 -18.06 -10.93
C SER A 262 20.87 -19.03 -9.79
N ASN A 263 21.25 -18.55 -8.63
CA ASN A 263 21.63 -19.37 -7.47
C ASN A 263 21.35 -18.62 -6.18
N PRO A 264 20.07 -18.40 -5.82
CA PRO A 264 19.70 -17.84 -4.53
C PRO A 264 20.07 -18.81 -3.41
N ILE A 265 20.34 -18.30 -2.22
CA ILE A 265 20.81 -19.09 -1.06
C ILE A 265 19.95 -18.74 0.13
N THR A 266 19.34 -19.74 0.75
CA THR A 266 18.71 -19.59 2.07
C THR A 266 19.77 -19.26 3.11
N ILE A 267 19.58 -18.15 3.83
CA ILE A 267 20.42 -17.73 4.95
C ILE A 267 19.90 -18.43 6.23
N SER A 268 18.65 -18.14 6.56
CA SER A 268 18.03 -18.70 7.76
C SER A 268 16.50 -18.70 7.64
N THR A 269 15.85 -19.32 8.62
CA THR A 269 14.40 -19.23 8.84
C THR A 269 14.11 -19.03 10.32
N ILE A 270 13.02 -18.33 10.63
CA ILE A 270 12.57 -18.16 12.01
C ILE A 270 11.04 -18.25 12.09
N GLY A 271 10.55 -19.04 13.03
CA GLY A 271 9.15 -19.10 13.44
C GLY A 271 8.95 -18.42 14.79
N TYR A 272 7.72 -18.36 15.23
CA TYR A 272 7.32 -17.78 16.51
C TYR A 272 6.18 -18.59 17.15
N SER A 273 5.79 -18.26 18.36
CA SER A 273 4.69 -18.95 19.02
C SER A 273 3.34 -18.39 18.60
N ASN A 274 2.32 -19.26 18.57
CA ASN A 274 0.95 -18.89 18.23
C ASN A 274 0.82 -18.31 16.79
N ILE A 275 1.49 -18.95 15.84
CA ILE A 275 1.35 -18.59 14.42
C ILE A 275 -0.09 -18.88 13.98
N GLY A 276 -0.76 -17.85 13.44
CA GLY A 276 -1.99 -18.00 12.68
C GLY A 276 -1.69 -18.03 11.19
N TYR A 277 -1.03 -16.98 10.70
CA TYR A 277 -0.61 -16.83 9.32
C TYR A 277 0.43 -15.71 9.18
N THR A 278 1.71 -16.07 9.05
CA THR A 278 2.78 -15.09 8.81
C THR A 278 2.51 -14.36 7.50
N HIS A 279 2.01 -13.12 7.60
CA HIS A 279 1.34 -12.44 6.50
C HIS A 279 2.27 -11.48 5.74
N GLN A 280 2.68 -10.40 6.37
CA GLN A 280 3.48 -9.34 5.78
C GLN A 280 4.51 -8.85 6.80
N GLY A 281 5.71 -8.52 6.36
CA GLY A 281 6.71 -7.91 7.21
C GLY A 281 7.55 -6.87 6.49
N TRP A 282 8.06 -5.90 7.27
CA TRP A 282 8.88 -4.82 6.76
C TRP A 282 10.00 -4.44 7.72
N PHE A 283 11.20 -4.15 7.18
CA PHE A 283 12.31 -3.67 7.98
C PHE A 283 12.07 -2.27 8.53
N SER A 284 12.56 -2.01 9.75
CA SER A 284 12.89 -0.65 10.18
C SER A 284 13.93 -0.01 9.26
N GLU A 285 14.04 1.32 9.25
CA GLU A 285 14.94 2.02 8.32
C GLU A 285 16.42 1.65 8.47
N ASP A 286 16.84 1.25 9.67
CA ASP A 286 18.20 0.79 9.96
C ASP A 286 18.46 -0.68 9.61
N LEU A 287 17.46 -1.38 9.05
CA LEU A 287 17.48 -2.80 8.69
C LEU A 287 17.81 -3.74 9.86
N LYS A 288 17.59 -3.29 11.09
CA LYS A 288 17.83 -4.09 12.29
C LYS A 288 16.61 -4.86 12.75
N HIS A 289 15.45 -4.20 12.77
CA HIS A 289 14.22 -4.85 13.20
C HIS A 289 13.36 -5.20 11.99
N PHE A 290 12.79 -6.40 12.02
CA PHE A 290 11.77 -6.80 11.05
C PHE A 290 10.42 -6.88 11.76
N ILE A 291 9.46 -6.10 11.29
CA ILE A 291 8.14 -5.91 11.92
C ILE A 291 7.12 -6.70 11.11
N VAL A 292 6.38 -7.61 11.75
CA VAL A 292 5.55 -8.63 11.07
C VAL A 292 4.13 -8.62 11.61
N GLY A 293 3.16 -8.66 10.70
CA GLY A 293 1.76 -8.98 10.99
C GLY A 293 1.46 -10.47 10.84
N ASP A 294 0.59 -11.00 11.69
CA ASP A 294 0.03 -12.36 11.62
C ASP A 294 -1.49 -12.26 11.42
N GLU A 295 -1.93 -12.40 10.19
CA GLU A 295 -3.30 -12.07 9.77
C GLU A 295 -4.40 -12.93 10.41
N LEU A 296 -4.07 -14.07 11.01
CA LEU A 296 -5.09 -15.00 11.52
C LEU A 296 -5.02 -15.26 13.02
N ASP A 297 -4.08 -14.68 13.74
CA ASP A 297 -3.94 -14.99 15.17
C ASP A 297 -5.06 -14.35 16.01
N GLU A 298 -5.57 -13.15 15.69
CA GLU A 298 -6.74 -12.59 16.35
C GLU A 298 -7.97 -13.48 16.19
N LEU A 299 -8.17 -14.05 14.99
CA LEU A 299 -9.28 -14.98 14.74
C LEU A 299 -9.09 -16.35 15.42
N ASN A 300 -7.86 -16.88 15.40
CA ASN A 300 -7.59 -18.23 15.85
C ASN A 300 -7.41 -18.32 17.36
N ILE A 301 -6.88 -17.25 18.00
CA ILE A 301 -6.49 -17.23 19.41
C ILE A 301 -7.41 -16.30 20.20
N GLY A 302 -8.00 -15.28 19.56
CA GLY A 302 -8.87 -14.29 20.17
C GLY A 302 -8.07 -13.24 20.97
N THR A 303 -6.86 -12.92 20.51
CA THR A 303 -6.05 -11.81 21.03
C THR A 303 -6.52 -10.48 20.45
N ASN A 304 -6.03 -9.37 21.00
CA ASN A 304 -6.05 -8.09 20.31
C ASN A 304 -5.03 -8.11 19.16
N THR A 305 -5.13 -7.14 18.26
CA THR A 305 -4.12 -6.86 17.22
C THR A 305 -2.71 -7.12 17.75
N ARG A 306 -1.96 -8.00 17.08
CA ARG A 306 -0.63 -8.40 17.51
C ARG A 306 0.39 -8.26 16.40
N THR A 307 1.25 -7.25 16.51
CA THR A 307 2.37 -7.04 15.59
C THR A 307 3.67 -7.52 16.23
N LEU A 308 4.40 -8.39 15.55
CA LEU A 308 5.60 -9.05 16.06
C LEU A 308 6.86 -8.31 15.63
N ILE A 309 7.82 -8.19 16.53
CA ILE A 309 9.11 -7.56 16.28
C ILE A 309 10.24 -8.59 16.41
N PHE A 310 11.10 -8.64 15.39
CA PHE A 310 12.26 -9.51 15.34
C PHE A 310 13.53 -8.68 15.27
N ASP A 311 14.60 -9.11 15.96
CA ASP A 311 15.94 -8.56 15.82
C ASP A 311 16.70 -9.34 14.73
N PHE A 312 17.06 -8.64 13.65
CA PHE A 312 17.79 -9.15 12.50
C PHE A 312 19.23 -8.58 12.45
N SER A 313 19.80 -8.24 13.61
CA SER A 313 21.21 -7.83 13.71
C SER A 313 22.19 -8.90 13.23
N ASP A 314 21.77 -10.18 13.23
CA ASP A 314 22.48 -11.35 12.71
C ASP A 314 21.50 -12.13 11.84
N LEU A 315 21.65 -12.05 10.51
CA LEU A 315 20.72 -12.69 9.57
C LEU A 315 20.84 -14.23 9.55
N ASP A 316 21.97 -14.78 9.99
CA ASP A 316 22.13 -16.23 10.17
C ASP A 316 21.41 -16.76 11.42
N ASN A 317 21.22 -15.89 12.43
CA ASN A 317 20.61 -16.23 13.71
C ASN A 317 19.61 -15.16 14.17
N PRO A 318 18.57 -14.87 13.37
CA PRO A 318 17.56 -13.87 13.74
C PRO A 318 16.83 -14.30 15.00
N THR A 319 16.37 -13.35 15.82
CA THR A 319 15.67 -13.66 17.07
C THR A 319 14.32 -12.94 17.14
N TYR A 320 13.31 -13.63 17.70
CA TYR A 320 12.10 -12.97 18.15
C TYR A 320 12.43 -12.06 19.34
N ASP A 321 11.94 -10.82 19.32
CA ASP A 321 12.23 -9.84 20.35
C ASP A 321 11.00 -9.61 21.26
N PHE A 322 9.94 -9.01 20.75
CA PHE A 322 8.71 -8.75 21.52
C PHE A 322 7.48 -8.59 20.59
N ASP A 323 6.28 -8.49 21.22
CA ASP A 323 5.03 -8.13 20.53
C ASP A 323 4.59 -6.72 20.91
N TYR A 324 4.06 -5.96 19.94
CA TYR A 324 3.09 -4.92 20.21
C TYR A 324 1.69 -5.54 20.31
N LEU A 325 0.94 -5.15 21.33
CA LEU A 325 -0.48 -5.53 21.46
C LEU A 325 -1.33 -4.27 21.38
N GLY A 326 -2.16 -4.21 20.35
CA GLY A 326 -3.12 -3.13 20.14
C GLY A 326 -4.26 -3.12 21.15
N THR A 327 -5.12 -2.12 21.05
CA THR A 327 -6.25 -1.92 21.96
C THR A 327 -7.56 -2.53 21.44
N THR A 328 -7.59 -2.95 20.17
CA THR A 328 -8.76 -3.50 19.48
C THR A 328 -8.58 -4.99 19.15
N LEU A 329 -9.64 -5.65 18.74
CA LEU A 329 -9.62 -7.04 18.26
C LEU A 329 -9.34 -7.14 16.74
N ALA A 330 -9.22 -6.00 16.06
CA ALA A 330 -9.06 -5.96 14.62
C ALA A 330 -7.77 -6.65 14.17
N ILE A 331 -7.85 -7.31 13.03
CA ILE A 331 -6.73 -8.03 12.41
C ILE A 331 -5.71 -7.03 11.89
N ASP A 332 -4.40 -7.23 12.15
CA ASP A 332 -3.37 -6.49 11.46
C ASP A 332 -3.13 -7.05 10.04
N HIS A 333 -2.75 -6.17 9.13
CA HIS A 333 -2.55 -6.52 7.73
C HIS A 333 -1.23 -5.95 7.22
N ASN A 334 -1.26 -4.99 6.29
CA ASN A 334 -0.04 -4.41 5.74
C ASN A 334 0.49 -3.28 6.61
N GLY A 335 1.80 -3.25 6.83
CA GLY A 335 2.43 -2.20 7.64
C GLY A 335 3.75 -1.71 7.05
N TYR A 336 3.97 -0.39 7.12
CA TYR A 336 5.14 0.26 6.53
C TYR A 336 5.72 1.32 7.47
N PRO A 337 7.03 1.26 7.78
CA PRO A 337 7.70 2.36 8.47
C PRO A 337 7.99 3.52 7.51
N ASN A 338 7.85 4.72 8.01
CA ASN A 338 8.33 5.96 7.37
C ASN A 338 8.93 6.84 8.47
N GLY A 339 10.25 6.91 8.54
CA GLY A 339 10.96 7.44 9.69
C GLY A 339 10.72 6.61 10.95
N ASN A 340 10.35 7.28 12.02
CA ASN A 340 9.98 6.63 13.29
C ASN A 340 8.50 6.25 13.39
N ASP A 341 7.71 6.49 12.38
CA ASP A 341 6.29 6.17 12.38
C ASP A 341 6.05 4.87 11.60
N TYR A 342 5.40 3.88 12.23
CA TYR A 342 4.95 2.66 11.56
C TYR A 342 3.46 2.76 11.31
N TYR A 343 3.10 2.76 10.05
CA TYR A 343 1.71 2.84 9.57
C TYR A 343 1.18 1.44 9.36
N LEU A 344 0.20 1.05 10.16
CA LEU A 344 -0.41 -0.27 10.16
C LEU A 344 -1.83 -0.20 9.61
N ALA A 345 -2.09 -0.86 8.50
CA ALA A 345 -3.44 -1.19 8.05
C ALA A 345 -4.01 -2.25 9.00
N ASN A 346 -5.08 -1.93 9.70
CA ASN A 346 -5.63 -2.73 10.77
C ASN A 346 -7.12 -3.02 10.54
N TYR A 347 -7.45 -3.42 9.31
CA TYR A 347 -8.80 -3.75 8.84
C TYR A 347 -9.90 -2.89 9.48
N THR A 348 -10.77 -3.50 10.32
CA THR A 348 -11.91 -2.82 10.95
C THR A 348 -11.54 -1.71 11.95
N ALA A 349 -10.29 -1.60 12.35
CA ALA A 349 -9.82 -0.52 13.22
C ALA A 349 -9.13 0.63 12.44
N GLY A 350 -9.18 0.61 11.12
CA GLY A 350 -8.61 1.67 10.29
C GLY A 350 -7.09 1.59 10.15
N VAL A 351 -6.43 2.73 10.05
CA VAL A 351 -4.97 2.85 10.12
C VAL A 351 -4.56 3.21 11.53
N ARG A 352 -3.62 2.45 12.10
CA ARG A 352 -2.98 2.74 13.38
C ARG A 352 -1.54 3.17 13.14
N VAL A 353 -1.05 4.12 13.92
CA VAL A 353 0.32 4.63 13.76
C VAL A 353 1.08 4.43 15.06
N LEU A 354 2.19 3.71 14.97
CA LEU A 354 3.02 3.33 16.11
C LEU A 354 4.36 4.07 16.07
N ASP A 355 4.83 4.53 17.23
CA ASP A 355 6.13 5.16 17.38
C ASP A 355 7.24 4.10 17.53
N LEU A 356 8.15 4.04 16.56
CA LEU A 356 9.32 3.17 16.56
C LEU A 356 10.51 3.72 17.35
N SER A 357 10.47 4.97 17.83
CA SER A 357 11.63 5.63 18.47
C SER A 357 12.12 4.90 19.73
N GLN A 358 11.30 4.03 20.31
CA GLN A 358 11.63 3.23 21.50
C GLN A 358 11.68 1.73 21.21
N ILE A 359 11.78 1.32 19.96
CA ILE A 359 11.81 -0.11 19.57
C ILE A 359 12.97 -0.86 20.24
N GLU A 360 14.13 -0.25 20.37
CA GLU A 360 15.31 -0.78 21.10
C GLU A 360 15.05 -1.02 22.60
N ASN A 361 14.01 -0.45 23.16
CA ASN A 361 13.58 -0.63 24.54
C ASN A 361 12.37 -1.56 24.66
N ASN A 362 12.06 -2.32 23.62
CA ASN A 362 10.91 -3.22 23.50
C ASN A 362 9.60 -2.50 23.76
N ASN A 363 9.47 -1.29 23.23
CA ASN A 363 8.29 -0.46 23.44
C ASN A 363 7.86 0.21 22.14
N LEU A 364 6.63 -0.11 21.71
CA LEU A 364 5.91 0.61 20.68
C LEU A 364 4.67 1.24 21.28
N ALA A 365 4.42 2.51 21.00
CA ALA A 365 3.25 3.23 21.45
C ALA A 365 2.40 3.69 20.26
N GLU A 366 1.10 3.46 20.31
CA GLU A 366 0.19 4.09 19.35
C GLU A 366 0.18 5.61 19.58
N ILE A 367 0.52 6.37 18.54
CA ILE A 367 0.62 7.83 18.57
C ILE A 367 -0.48 8.51 17.75
N GLY A 368 -1.24 7.76 16.98
CA GLY A 368 -2.35 8.29 16.21
C GLY A 368 -3.09 7.21 15.46
N PHE A 369 -4.26 7.57 14.93
CA PHE A 369 -5.04 6.70 14.08
C PHE A 369 -6.03 7.47 13.20
N PHE A 370 -6.49 6.80 12.15
CA PHE A 370 -7.64 7.21 11.36
C PHE A 370 -8.49 5.98 11.04
N ASP A 371 -9.71 5.93 11.56
CA ASP A 371 -10.59 4.79 11.43
C ASP A 371 -11.61 5.02 10.30
N THR A 372 -11.44 4.26 9.21
CA THR A 372 -12.36 4.31 8.06
C THR A 372 -13.61 3.45 8.25
N TYR A 373 -13.63 2.57 9.28
CA TYR A 373 -14.70 1.59 9.52
C TYR A 373 -15.31 1.72 10.93
N PRO A 374 -16.01 2.83 11.23
CA PRO A 374 -16.43 3.21 12.58
C PRO A 374 -17.51 2.33 13.20
N GLU A 375 -18.01 1.29 12.50
CA GLU A 375 -19.07 0.42 12.98
C GLU A 375 -18.63 -0.53 14.10
N ASN A 376 -17.40 -1.02 14.04
CA ASN A 376 -16.83 -1.92 15.05
C ASN A 376 -15.34 -2.19 14.79
N ASP A 377 -14.64 -2.72 15.79
CA ASP A 377 -13.23 -3.15 15.75
C ASP A 377 -13.10 -4.68 15.90
N ASN A 378 -14.01 -5.45 15.35
CA ASN A 378 -13.98 -6.92 15.44
C ASN A 378 -12.89 -7.52 14.53
N ALA A 379 -12.42 -8.71 14.88
CA ALA A 379 -11.58 -9.50 13.99
C ALA A 379 -12.39 -9.94 12.76
N ALA A 380 -12.30 -9.16 11.67
CA ALA A 380 -12.99 -9.39 10.40
C ALA A 380 -12.18 -8.77 9.24
N PHE A 381 -12.39 -9.29 8.03
CA PHE A 381 -11.73 -8.83 6.81
C PHE A 381 -12.56 -7.73 6.11
N ASP A 382 -12.89 -6.67 6.86
CA ASP A 382 -13.60 -5.49 6.38
C ASP A 382 -12.74 -4.24 6.71
N GLY A 383 -12.94 -3.11 6.01
CA GLY A 383 -12.23 -1.86 6.27
C GLY A 383 -10.89 -1.76 5.55
N VAL A 384 -9.81 -1.37 6.24
CA VAL A 384 -8.54 -1.01 5.61
C VAL A 384 -7.74 -2.21 5.15
N TRP A 385 -7.48 -2.28 3.82
CA TRP A 385 -6.57 -3.26 3.21
C TRP A 385 -5.11 -2.81 3.24
N ASN A 386 -4.85 -1.57 2.82
CA ASN A 386 -3.47 -1.08 2.68
C ASN A 386 -3.35 0.41 3.02
N VAL A 387 -2.13 0.80 3.39
CA VAL A 387 -1.73 2.18 3.65
C VAL A 387 -0.43 2.49 2.90
N TYR A 388 -0.36 3.65 2.23
CA TYR A 388 0.85 4.10 1.54
C TYR A 388 1.28 5.47 2.09
N PRO A 389 2.32 5.53 2.94
CA PRO A 389 2.73 6.76 3.63
C PRO A 389 3.91 7.51 2.98
N PHE A 390 4.30 7.20 1.73
CA PHE A 390 5.57 7.65 1.16
C PHE A 390 5.46 8.83 0.18
N LEU A 391 4.31 9.53 0.13
CA LEU A 391 4.17 10.70 -0.72
C LEU A 391 5.01 11.89 -0.21
N ILE A 392 5.60 12.66 -1.13
CA ILE A 392 6.44 13.83 -0.81
C ILE A 392 5.64 14.91 -0.08
N SER A 393 4.34 15.03 -0.35
CA SER A 393 3.43 15.97 0.31
C SER A 393 3.09 15.62 1.75
N ASN A 394 3.54 14.47 2.26
CA ASN A 394 3.11 13.84 3.51
C ASN A 394 1.61 13.47 3.54
N ASN A 395 0.94 13.44 2.39
CA ASN A 395 -0.35 12.79 2.28
C ASN A 395 -0.16 11.28 2.37
N ILE A 396 -1.13 10.61 2.96
CA ILE A 396 -1.15 9.16 3.16
C ILE A 396 -2.36 8.62 2.41
N ILE A 397 -2.13 7.62 1.57
CA ILE A 397 -3.19 6.91 0.84
C ILE A 397 -3.64 5.73 1.70
N ILE A 398 -4.94 5.56 1.83
CA ILE A 398 -5.56 4.38 2.44
C ILE A 398 -6.52 3.76 1.45
N SER A 399 -6.42 2.47 1.23
CA SER A 399 -7.44 1.70 0.52
C SER A 399 -8.30 0.93 1.51
N ASP A 400 -9.61 1.11 1.39
CA ASP A 400 -10.63 0.43 2.19
C ASP A 400 -11.45 -0.49 1.30
N ILE A 401 -11.67 -1.73 1.75
CA ILE A 401 -12.39 -2.78 1.01
C ILE A 401 -13.80 -2.34 0.65
N ASP A 402 -14.48 -1.71 1.60
CA ASP A 402 -15.93 -1.42 1.53
C ASP A 402 -16.20 0.00 1.06
N ARG A 403 -15.25 0.93 1.30
CA ARG A 403 -15.49 2.36 1.12
C ARG A 403 -14.71 3.00 0.00
N GLY A 404 -13.50 2.52 -0.29
CA GLY A 404 -12.68 3.05 -1.38
C GLY A 404 -11.42 3.77 -0.92
N LEU A 405 -11.11 4.90 -1.54
CA LEU A 405 -9.86 5.64 -1.35
C LEU A 405 -10.03 6.76 -0.34
N PHE A 406 -9.20 6.76 0.70
CA PHE A 406 -9.04 7.90 1.60
C PHE A 406 -7.65 8.52 1.42
N ILE A 407 -7.59 9.83 1.57
CA ILE A 407 -6.35 10.60 1.62
C ILE A 407 -6.35 11.32 2.96
N ILE A 408 -5.41 10.95 3.81
CA ILE A 408 -5.26 11.57 5.13
C ILE A 408 -3.91 12.28 5.25
N ARG A 409 -3.76 13.11 6.26
CA ARG A 409 -2.49 13.75 6.60
C ARG A 409 -2.44 14.03 8.10
N ARG A 410 -1.23 14.00 8.66
CA ARG A 410 -1.02 14.35 10.06
C ARG A 410 -1.48 15.80 10.33
N SER A 411 -2.21 16.02 11.43
CA SER A 411 -2.88 17.30 11.72
C SER A 411 -1.94 18.45 12.04
N ASP A 412 -0.66 18.19 12.32
CA ASP A 412 0.36 19.16 12.68
C ASP A 412 1.26 19.59 11.49
N TYR A 413 0.91 19.19 10.26
CA TYR A 413 1.61 19.58 9.02
C TYR A 413 0.90 20.71 8.26
#